data_aabf96ad11648eeb060ca948d4d2f949
#
_entry.id   aabf96ad11648eeb060ca948d4d2f949
#
_cell.length_a   1.000
_cell.length_b   1.000
_cell.length_c   1.000
_cell.angle_alpha   90.00
_cell.angle_beta   90.00
_cell.angle_gamma   90.00
#
_symmetry.space_group_name_H-M   'P 1'
#
loop_
_entity.id
_entity.type
_entity.pdbx_description
1 polymer ?
#
loop_
_entity_poly.entity_id
_entity_poly.type
_entity_poly.pdbx_seq_one_letter_code
_entity_poly.pdbx_strand_id
1 'polypeptide(L)'
;MRISESFEDYITYLVVEKGDLKSTIDTYLDDLKSFIEAVGEKEVRELKLDDISFFMRYLSSKNLKTSSIIRKTTTIRGFYLFLNRENVIDVPLTGLKLPKKEMHLPNVLTLEEVDSLLDGFNLDNNKEFRDKTMLEVMYASGLRVSELLSLELGNINFEAGYLKIKGKGNKERIIPIGEYALYYLKNYIQHIRKFNPGFKTKIVFLNREGNPLSRQYFFKSIKQYATRAGITIDISPHTLRHSFATHLLENGANLKEVQEMLGHSKIETTQIYTHVSTKRILSAYDAFMKR
;
A
#
# COMPACT_ATOMS: atom_id res chain seq x y z
N MET A 1 10.08 -4.24 36.71
CA MET A 1 9.20 -4.26 35.51
C MET A 1 9.92 -5.06 34.43
N ARG A 2 9.31 -6.11 33.92
CA ARG A 2 9.86 -6.93 32.83
C ARG A 2 9.63 -6.28 31.48
N ILE A 3 10.37 -6.72 30.45
CA ILE A 3 10.22 -6.18 29.09
C ILE A 3 8.79 -6.37 28.58
N SER A 4 8.19 -7.56 28.79
CA SER A 4 6.81 -7.85 28.37
C SER A 4 5.77 -6.94 29.02
N GLU A 5 5.92 -6.61 30.30
CA GLU A 5 5.03 -5.70 31.03
C GLU A 5 5.09 -4.28 30.46
N SER A 6 6.28 -3.79 30.08
CA SER A 6 6.47 -2.45 29.51
C SER A 6 5.91 -2.29 28.09
N PHE A 7 5.54 -3.41 27.41
CA PHE A 7 4.89 -3.34 26.11
C PHE A 7 3.49 -2.74 26.18
N GLU A 8 2.75 -3.02 27.25
CA GLU A 8 1.41 -2.46 27.45
C GLU A 8 1.46 -0.93 27.52
N ASP A 9 2.42 -0.39 28.26
CA ASP A 9 2.64 1.05 28.38
C ASP A 9 3.04 1.65 27.03
N TYR A 10 3.97 0.99 26.30
CA TYR A 10 4.37 1.43 24.98
C TYR A 10 3.23 1.39 23.96
N ILE A 11 2.41 0.35 23.97
CA ILE A 11 1.24 0.24 23.10
C ILE A 11 0.23 1.34 23.45
N THR A 12 -0.02 1.59 24.73
CA THR A 12 -0.89 2.67 25.18
C THR A 12 -0.40 4.02 24.66
N TYR A 13 0.91 4.29 24.75
CA TYR A 13 1.53 5.48 24.16
C TYR A 13 1.30 5.59 22.65
N LEU A 14 1.50 4.49 21.91
CA LEU A 14 1.31 4.47 20.45
C LEU A 14 -0.14 4.72 20.05
N VAL A 15 -1.09 4.17 20.81
CA VAL A 15 -2.54 4.37 20.55
C VAL A 15 -2.99 5.77 20.94
N VAL A 16 -2.70 6.19 22.15
CA VAL A 16 -3.26 7.43 22.73
C VAL A 16 -2.53 8.68 22.26
N GLU A 17 -1.19 8.68 22.28
CA GLU A 17 -0.41 9.86 21.94
C GLU A 17 -0.03 9.92 20.45
N LYS A 18 0.26 8.78 19.81
CA LYS A 18 0.67 8.74 18.40
C LYS A 18 -0.50 8.54 17.44
N GLY A 19 -1.63 8.01 17.92
CA GLY A 19 -2.79 7.73 17.08
C GLY A 19 -2.52 6.66 16.01
N ASP A 20 -1.67 5.69 16.31
CA ASP A 20 -1.32 4.63 15.37
C ASP A 20 -2.49 3.67 15.11
N LEU A 21 -2.56 3.18 13.87
CA LEU A 21 -3.62 2.26 13.46
C LEU A 21 -3.42 0.87 14.08
N LYS A 22 -4.52 0.17 14.36
CA LYS A 22 -4.52 -1.19 14.91
C LYS A 22 -3.56 -2.13 14.18
N SER A 23 -3.54 -2.11 12.84
CA SER A 23 -2.63 -2.95 12.05
C SER A 23 -1.14 -2.61 12.25
N THR A 24 -0.81 -1.37 12.60
CA THR A 24 0.55 -0.97 12.96
C THR A 24 0.90 -1.52 14.34
N ILE A 25 -0.03 -1.40 15.29
CA ILE A 25 0.11 -1.93 16.64
C ILE A 25 0.33 -3.44 16.64
N ASP A 26 -0.50 -4.20 15.90
CA ASP A 26 -0.36 -5.65 15.76
C ASP A 26 1.04 -6.03 15.23
N THR A 27 1.53 -5.29 14.21
CA THR A 27 2.87 -5.50 13.66
C THR A 27 3.97 -5.20 14.69
N TYR A 28 3.82 -4.15 15.48
CA TYR A 28 4.80 -3.78 16.50
C TYR A 28 4.82 -4.79 17.65
N LEU A 29 3.66 -5.29 18.05
CA LEU A 29 3.57 -6.38 19.05
C LEU A 29 4.32 -7.64 18.60
N ASP A 30 4.17 -8.03 17.32
CA ASP A 30 4.89 -9.19 16.78
C ASP A 30 6.42 -8.94 16.72
N ASP A 31 6.84 -7.71 16.45
CA ASP A 31 8.26 -7.34 16.45
C ASP A 31 8.84 -7.36 17.88
N LEU A 32 8.09 -6.85 18.87
CA LEU A 32 8.47 -6.84 20.27
C LEU A 32 8.56 -8.27 20.83
N LYS A 33 7.60 -9.16 20.50
CA LYS A 33 7.68 -10.58 20.85
C LYS A 33 8.92 -11.24 20.26
N SER A 34 9.21 -10.98 18.96
CA SER A 34 10.44 -11.47 18.32
C SER A 34 11.71 -10.97 19.02
N PHE A 35 11.67 -9.77 19.60
CA PHE A 35 12.78 -9.22 20.36
C PHE A 35 13.01 -10.01 21.66
N ILE A 36 11.94 -10.29 22.44
CA ILE A 36 12.05 -11.13 23.64
C ILE A 36 12.54 -12.54 23.30
N GLU A 37 12.06 -13.14 22.20
CA GLU A 37 12.55 -14.44 21.74
C GLU A 37 14.07 -14.46 21.52
N ALA A 38 14.63 -13.33 21.05
CA ALA A 38 16.05 -13.21 20.77
C ALA A 38 16.89 -12.96 22.03
N VAL A 39 16.49 -11.99 22.86
CA VAL A 39 17.32 -11.49 23.97
C VAL A 39 16.96 -12.11 25.32
N GLY A 40 15.87 -12.86 25.38
CA GLY A 40 15.28 -13.40 26.61
C GLY A 40 14.46 -12.35 27.37
N GLU A 41 13.58 -12.86 28.24
CA GLU A 41 12.81 -12.01 29.16
C GLU A 41 13.73 -11.57 30.31
N LYS A 42 13.88 -10.27 30.50
CA LYS A 42 14.68 -9.68 31.56
C LYS A 42 14.09 -8.37 32.08
N GLU A 43 14.68 -7.76 33.08
CA GLU A 43 14.23 -6.47 33.53
C GLU A 43 14.55 -5.37 32.52
N VAL A 44 13.62 -4.42 32.36
CA VAL A 44 13.77 -3.31 31.39
C VAL A 44 15.05 -2.50 31.66
N ARG A 45 15.44 -2.34 32.93
CA ARG A 45 16.66 -1.58 33.32
C ARG A 45 17.96 -2.29 32.93
N GLU A 46 17.91 -3.56 32.57
CA GLU A 46 19.07 -4.33 32.08
C GLU A 46 19.28 -4.21 30.56
N LEU A 47 18.34 -3.55 29.85
CA LEU A 47 18.43 -3.33 28.42
C LEU A 47 19.62 -2.46 28.07
N LYS A 48 20.37 -2.90 27.05
CA LYS A 48 21.57 -2.22 26.54
C LYS A 48 21.45 -2.04 25.01
N LEU A 49 22.27 -1.18 24.45
CA LEU A 49 22.36 -1.02 22.99
C LEU A 49 22.77 -2.33 22.29
N ASP A 50 23.60 -3.15 22.96
CA ASP A 50 24.04 -4.44 22.44
C ASP A 50 22.90 -5.43 22.24
N ASP A 51 21.80 -5.32 22.98
CA ASP A 51 20.61 -6.17 22.79
C ASP A 51 19.98 -5.93 21.42
N ILE A 52 19.94 -4.67 20.97
CA ILE A 52 19.45 -4.35 19.62
C ILE A 52 20.41 -4.93 18.57
N SER A 53 21.70 -4.82 18.79
CA SER A 53 22.74 -5.37 17.89
C SER A 53 22.64 -6.90 17.83
N PHE A 54 22.41 -7.55 18.97
CA PHE A 54 22.19 -8.98 19.06
C PHE A 54 20.90 -9.38 18.30
N PHE A 55 19.82 -8.65 18.50
CA PHE A 55 18.56 -8.88 17.79
C PHE A 55 18.74 -8.82 16.27
N MET A 56 19.47 -7.83 15.74
CA MET A 56 19.78 -7.75 14.31
C MET A 56 20.52 -9.00 13.82
N ARG A 57 21.52 -9.48 14.58
CA ARG A 57 22.25 -10.73 14.23
C ARG A 57 21.32 -11.95 14.27
N TYR A 58 20.47 -12.05 15.29
CA TYR A 58 19.46 -13.11 15.39
C TYR A 58 18.51 -13.11 14.19
N LEU A 59 17.98 -11.95 13.76
CA LEU A 59 17.14 -11.85 12.58
C LEU A 59 17.88 -12.24 11.29
N SER A 60 19.18 -11.91 11.19
CA SER A 60 20.02 -12.31 10.06
C SER A 60 20.23 -13.82 10.04
N SER A 61 20.44 -14.47 11.18
CA SER A 61 20.59 -15.95 11.26
C SER A 61 19.31 -16.69 10.89
N LYS A 62 18.14 -16.03 10.98
CA LYS A 62 16.85 -16.53 10.49
C LYS A 62 16.63 -16.29 8.99
N ASN A 63 17.65 -15.84 8.25
CA ASN A 63 17.59 -15.52 6.83
C ASN A 63 16.50 -14.50 6.44
N LEU A 64 16.19 -13.54 7.31
CA LEU A 64 15.27 -12.47 6.98
C LEU A 64 15.91 -11.49 5.98
N LYS A 65 15.08 -10.94 5.08
CA LYS A 65 15.53 -9.88 4.16
C LYS A 65 15.96 -8.63 4.94
N THR A 66 16.99 -7.96 4.45
CA THR A 66 17.55 -6.71 5.06
C THR A 66 16.46 -5.68 5.36
N SER A 67 15.49 -5.50 4.47
CA SER A 67 14.37 -4.59 4.71
C SER A 67 13.50 -4.98 5.91
N SER A 68 13.30 -6.28 6.15
CA SER A 68 12.57 -6.79 7.31
C SER A 68 13.36 -6.59 8.60
N ILE A 69 14.69 -6.81 8.57
CA ILE A 69 15.59 -6.55 9.69
C ILE A 69 15.52 -5.07 10.07
N ILE A 70 15.68 -4.17 9.10
CA ILE A 70 15.60 -2.71 9.33
C ILE A 70 14.26 -2.34 9.94
N ARG A 71 13.13 -2.84 9.39
CA ARG A 71 11.80 -2.54 9.91
C ARG A 71 11.63 -2.98 11.36
N LYS A 72 11.92 -4.27 11.65
CA LYS A 72 11.83 -4.82 13.02
C LYS A 72 12.73 -4.06 14.00
N THR A 73 13.98 -3.78 13.62
CA THR A 73 14.90 -3.01 14.44
C THR A 73 14.42 -1.57 14.68
N THR A 74 13.73 -0.96 13.70
CA THR A 74 13.15 0.37 13.85
C THR A 74 12.02 0.38 14.90
N THR A 75 11.20 -0.68 14.95
CA THR A 75 10.20 -0.86 16.02
C THR A 75 10.87 -0.91 17.40
N ILE A 76 11.92 -1.72 17.56
CA ILE A 76 12.64 -1.85 18.83
C ILE A 76 13.33 -0.52 19.22
N ARG A 77 13.93 0.17 18.25
CA ARG A 77 14.46 1.51 18.47
C ARG A 77 13.40 2.47 18.99
N GLY A 78 12.18 2.43 18.44
CA GLY A 78 11.04 3.22 18.91
C GLY A 78 10.68 2.90 20.36
N PHE A 79 10.70 1.64 20.75
CA PHE A 79 10.48 1.19 22.11
C PHE A 79 11.55 1.71 23.08
N TYR A 80 12.84 1.63 22.74
CA TYR A 80 13.92 2.21 23.54
C TYR A 80 13.81 3.73 23.67
N LEU A 81 13.42 4.44 22.62
CA LEU A 81 13.18 5.89 22.67
C LEU A 81 12.04 6.24 23.64
N PHE A 82 10.99 5.42 23.65
CA PHE A 82 9.90 5.57 24.60
C PHE A 82 10.41 5.37 26.04
N LEU A 83 11.12 4.27 26.32
CA LEU A 83 11.66 4.00 27.66
C LEU A 83 12.64 5.09 28.16
N ASN A 84 13.49 5.61 27.27
CA ASN A 84 14.38 6.75 27.59
C ASN A 84 13.56 8.00 27.92
N ARG A 85 12.52 8.29 27.14
CA ARG A 85 11.64 9.46 27.36
C ARG A 85 10.92 9.36 28.73
N GLU A 86 10.48 8.18 29.10
CA GLU A 86 9.84 7.92 30.39
C GLU A 86 10.84 7.76 31.56
N ASN A 87 12.13 7.99 31.30
CA ASN A 87 13.22 7.84 32.27
C ASN A 87 13.30 6.45 32.92
N VAL A 88 12.85 5.41 32.25
CA VAL A 88 12.92 4.02 32.70
C VAL A 88 14.32 3.44 32.48
N ILE A 89 14.97 3.84 31.40
CA ILE A 89 16.35 3.51 31.03
C ILE A 89 17.11 4.77 30.61
N ASP A 90 18.42 4.68 30.58
CA ASP A 90 19.31 5.70 29.96
C ASP A 90 20.26 5.00 28.99
N VAL A 91 19.75 4.68 27.79
CA VAL A 91 20.52 3.99 26.74
C VAL A 91 20.65 4.87 25.51
N PRO A 92 21.83 5.45 25.25
CA PRO A 92 22.06 6.27 24.08
C PRO A 92 22.00 5.43 22.80
N LEU A 93 21.16 5.84 21.84
CA LEU A 93 20.98 5.12 20.57
C LEU A 93 21.83 5.69 19.42
N THR A 94 22.72 6.65 19.70
CA THR A 94 23.55 7.32 18.69
C THR A 94 24.52 6.37 17.99
N GLY A 95 24.94 5.27 18.66
CA GLY A 95 25.82 4.25 18.11
C GLY A 95 25.13 3.16 17.28
N LEU A 96 23.81 3.14 17.21
CA LEU A 96 23.07 2.11 16.51
C LEU A 96 23.23 2.23 14.98
N LYS A 97 23.95 1.29 14.37
CA LYS A 97 24.14 1.21 12.93
C LYS A 97 23.14 0.20 12.34
N LEU A 98 22.14 0.70 11.63
CA LEU A 98 21.23 -0.15 10.87
C LEU A 98 21.94 -0.68 9.60
N PRO A 99 21.59 -1.89 9.14
CA PRO A 99 22.07 -2.39 7.86
C PRO A 99 21.73 -1.40 6.73
N LYS A 100 22.63 -1.21 5.78
CA LYS A 100 22.35 -0.39 4.61
C LYS A 100 21.33 -1.11 3.74
N LYS A 101 20.22 -0.43 3.44
CA LYS A 101 19.28 -0.90 2.44
C LYS A 101 19.91 -0.74 1.06
N GLU A 102 20.06 -1.83 0.32
CA GLU A 102 20.37 -1.73 -1.10
C GLU A 102 19.27 -0.92 -1.78
N MET A 103 19.64 0.16 -2.43
CA MET A 103 18.72 0.97 -3.24
C MET A 103 18.57 0.26 -4.60
N HIS A 104 17.54 -0.57 -4.71
CA HIS A 104 17.07 -0.98 -6.03
C HIS A 104 16.22 0.14 -6.61
N LEU A 105 16.53 0.53 -7.84
CA LEU A 105 15.62 1.39 -8.59
C LEU A 105 14.27 0.68 -8.66
N PRO A 106 13.16 1.39 -8.40
CA PRO A 106 11.86 0.77 -8.49
C PRO A 106 11.61 0.30 -9.93
N ASN A 107 11.10 -0.92 -10.07
CA ASN A 107 10.69 -1.44 -11.37
C ASN A 107 9.52 -0.60 -11.91
N VAL A 108 9.65 -0.16 -13.15
CA VAL A 108 8.60 0.51 -13.92
C VAL A 108 8.34 -0.34 -15.15
N LEU A 109 7.09 -0.61 -15.45
CA LEU A 109 6.69 -1.25 -16.70
C LEU A 109 6.78 -0.23 -17.83
N THR A 110 7.18 -0.64 -19.03
CA THR A 110 6.99 0.17 -20.23
C THR A 110 5.52 0.21 -20.63
N LEU A 111 5.15 1.11 -21.54
CA LEU A 111 3.77 1.17 -22.05
C LEU A 111 3.39 -0.13 -22.76
N GLU A 112 4.31 -0.72 -23.54
CA GLU A 112 4.12 -2.00 -24.24
C GLU A 112 3.95 -3.16 -23.26
N GLU A 113 4.68 -3.16 -22.14
CA GLU A 113 4.51 -4.17 -21.09
C GLU A 113 3.16 -4.03 -20.38
N VAL A 114 2.69 -2.80 -20.15
CA VAL A 114 1.36 -2.55 -19.61
C VAL A 114 0.28 -3.02 -20.57
N ASP A 115 0.39 -2.70 -21.85
CA ASP A 115 -0.57 -3.16 -22.86
C ASP A 115 -0.60 -4.68 -22.95
N SER A 116 0.57 -5.31 -23.01
CA SER A 116 0.68 -6.79 -22.98
C SER A 116 0.06 -7.41 -21.74
N LEU A 117 0.21 -6.76 -20.57
CA LEU A 117 -0.40 -7.21 -19.31
C LEU A 117 -1.91 -7.13 -19.37
N LEU A 118 -2.46 -6.07 -19.98
CA LEU A 118 -3.89 -5.79 -20.03
C LEU A 118 -4.62 -6.53 -21.16
N ASP A 119 -3.93 -6.98 -22.21
CA ASP A 119 -4.56 -7.64 -23.38
C ASP A 119 -4.70 -9.15 -23.24
N GLY A 120 -3.92 -9.79 -22.40
CA GLY A 120 -3.84 -11.25 -22.30
C GLY A 120 -4.99 -11.94 -21.54
N PHE A 121 -6.23 -11.45 -21.60
CA PHE A 121 -7.36 -11.98 -20.82
C PHE A 121 -8.43 -12.66 -21.69
N ASN A 122 -8.96 -13.79 -21.19
CA ASN A 122 -10.19 -14.38 -21.75
C ASN A 122 -11.41 -13.64 -21.17
N LEU A 123 -12.03 -12.79 -21.98
CA LEU A 123 -13.16 -11.95 -21.54
C LEU A 123 -14.47 -12.71 -21.37
N ASP A 124 -14.60 -13.93 -21.91
CA ASP A 124 -15.74 -14.80 -21.67
C ASP A 124 -15.70 -15.45 -20.27
N ASN A 125 -14.55 -15.41 -19.63
CA ASN A 125 -14.38 -15.90 -18.27
C ASN A 125 -14.62 -14.77 -17.24
N ASN A 126 -15.69 -14.88 -16.48
CA ASN A 126 -16.09 -13.89 -15.47
C ASN A 126 -14.98 -13.54 -14.46
N LYS A 127 -14.13 -14.52 -14.10
CA LYS A 127 -12.99 -14.28 -13.20
C LYS A 127 -11.92 -13.44 -13.89
N GLU A 128 -11.57 -13.79 -15.13
CA GLU A 128 -10.56 -13.04 -15.88
C GLU A 128 -11.06 -11.65 -16.27
N PHE A 129 -12.33 -11.49 -16.61
CA PHE A 129 -12.93 -10.17 -16.85
C PHE A 129 -12.84 -9.28 -15.62
N ARG A 130 -13.20 -9.80 -14.44
CA ARG A 130 -13.06 -9.08 -13.17
C ARG A 130 -11.60 -8.70 -12.93
N ASP A 131 -10.67 -9.63 -13.08
CA ASP A 131 -9.26 -9.43 -12.78
C ASP A 131 -8.64 -8.40 -13.76
N LYS A 132 -9.01 -8.44 -15.06
CA LYS A 132 -8.68 -7.37 -16.02
C LYS A 132 -9.23 -6.04 -15.56
N THR A 133 -10.51 -5.98 -15.20
CA THR A 133 -11.14 -4.73 -14.72
C THR A 133 -10.37 -4.16 -13.51
N MET A 134 -9.92 -5.00 -12.58
CA MET A 134 -9.12 -4.56 -11.44
C MET A 134 -7.78 -3.96 -11.88
N LEU A 135 -7.10 -4.56 -12.85
CA LEU A 135 -5.82 -4.07 -13.37
C LEU A 135 -6.00 -2.76 -14.15
N GLU A 136 -7.04 -2.67 -15.00
CA GLU A 136 -7.40 -1.43 -15.71
C GLU A 136 -7.66 -0.28 -14.73
N VAL A 137 -8.52 -0.51 -13.73
CA VAL A 137 -8.82 0.50 -12.71
C VAL A 137 -7.56 0.89 -11.93
N MET A 138 -6.74 -0.08 -11.55
CA MET A 138 -5.53 0.18 -10.78
C MET A 138 -4.51 0.98 -11.57
N TYR A 139 -4.28 0.65 -12.83
CA TYR A 139 -3.36 1.37 -13.70
C TYR A 139 -3.89 2.75 -14.06
N ALA A 140 -5.17 2.88 -14.39
CA ALA A 140 -5.78 4.15 -14.74
C ALA A 140 -5.90 5.14 -13.56
N SER A 141 -5.87 4.70 -12.32
CA SER A 141 -6.10 5.55 -11.14
C SER A 141 -4.94 5.59 -10.16
N GLY A 142 -3.96 4.72 -10.30
CA GLY A 142 -2.85 4.60 -9.37
C GLY A 142 -3.28 4.28 -7.93
N LEU A 143 -4.42 3.62 -7.73
CA LEU A 143 -4.92 3.24 -6.41
C LEU A 143 -3.93 2.35 -5.65
N ARG A 144 -3.95 2.46 -4.30
CA ARG A 144 -3.34 1.42 -3.48
C ARG A 144 -4.19 0.14 -3.56
N VAL A 145 -3.56 -1.03 -3.44
CA VAL A 145 -4.31 -2.30 -3.48
C VAL A 145 -5.43 -2.34 -2.44
N SER A 146 -5.23 -1.77 -1.26
CA SER A 146 -6.29 -1.69 -0.24
C SER A 146 -7.45 -0.80 -0.67
N GLU A 147 -7.18 0.31 -1.35
CA GLU A 147 -8.19 1.23 -1.86
C GLU A 147 -9.00 0.58 -3.00
N LEU A 148 -8.32 -0.12 -3.91
CA LEU A 148 -8.98 -0.89 -4.98
C LEU A 148 -9.92 -1.96 -4.42
N LEU A 149 -9.44 -2.76 -3.45
CA LEU A 149 -10.20 -3.86 -2.87
C LEU A 149 -11.34 -3.41 -1.96
N SER A 150 -11.25 -2.21 -1.41
CA SER A 150 -12.32 -1.57 -0.61
C SER A 150 -13.17 -0.57 -1.40
N LEU A 151 -13.01 -0.48 -2.71
CA LEU A 151 -13.78 0.42 -3.56
C LEU A 151 -15.27 0.06 -3.47
N GLU A 152 -16.12 1.05 -3.17
CA GLU A 152 -17.55 0.89 -3.10
C GLU A 152 -18.25 1.42 -4.35
N LEU A 153 -19.42 0.87 -4.68
CA LEU A 153 -20.22 1.30 -5.84
C LEU A 153 -20.55 2.81 -5.78
N GLY A 154 -20.86 3.33 -4.60
CA GLY A 154 -21.17 4.76 -4.40
C GLY A 154 -19.96 5.70 -4.54
N ASN A 155 -18.76 5.15 -4.67
CA ASN A 155 -17.54 5.92 -4.88
C ASN A 155 -17.17 6.14 -6.35
N ILE A 156 -17.98 5.64 -7.29
CA ILE A 156 -17.75 5.73 -8.72
C ILE A 156 -18.71 6.72 -9.33
N ASN A 157 -18.20 7.75 -9.97
CA ASN A 157 -19.00 8.64 -10.79
C ASN A 157 -18.73 8.35 -12.27
N PHE A 158 -19.65 7.62 -12.91
CA PHE A 158 -19.54 7.23 -14.32
C PHE A 158 -19.75 8.39 -15.29
N GLU A 159 -20.53 9.40 -14.91
CA GLU A 159 -20.82 10.56 -15.77
C GLU A 159 -19.64 11.53 -15.80
N ALA A 160 -19.10 11.84 -14.63
CA ALA A 160 -17.98 12.77 -14.52
C ALA A 160 -16.60 12.10 -14.57
N GLY A 161 -16.52 10.77 -14.74
CA GLY A 161 -15.27 10.04 -14.96
C GLY A 161 -14.29 10.08 -13.80
N TYR A 162 -14.75 9.89 -12.55
CA TYR A 162 -13.84 9.88 -11.41
C TYR A 162 -14.22 8.86 -10.33
N LEU A 163 -13.21 8.55 -9.49
CA LEU A 163 -13.36 7.78 -8.26
C LEU A 163 -13.18 8.68 -7.04
N LYS A 164 -14.03 8.51 -6.01
CA LYS A 164 -13.93 9.17 -4.72
C LYS A 164 -13.29 8.23 -3.71
N ILE A 165 -12.07 8.50 -3.26
CA ILE A 165 -11.28 7.59 -2.43
C ILE A 165 -11.04 8.21 -1.05
N LYS A 166 -11.29 7.42 0.00
CA LYS A 166 -10.97 7.77 1.38
C LYS A 166 -9.53 7.36 1.71
N GLY A 167 -8.71 8.32 2.07
CA GLY A 167 -7.33 8.12 2.49
C GLY A 167 -7.14 8.00 4.01
N LYS A 168 -5.88 8.00 4.46
CA LYS A 168 -5.53 8.02 5.88
C LYS A 168 -6.12 9.27 6.56
N GLY A 169 -6.72 9.10 7.74
CA GLY A 169 -7.36 10.20 8.49
C GLY A 169 -8.72 10.62 7.91
N ASN A 170 -9.40 9.74 7.18
CA ASN A 170 -10.73 9.99 6.57
C ASN A 170 -10.76 11.16 5.57
N LYS A 171 -9.60 11.59 5.07
CA LYS A 171 -9.51 12.61 4.01
C LYS A 171 -9.93 11.99 2.68
N GLU A 172 -10.85 12.64 2.00
CA GLU A 172 -11.33 12.20 0.69
C GLU A 172 -10.50 12.85 -0.41
N ARG A 173 -10.26 12.12 -1.50
CA ARG A 173 -9.68 12.64 -2.73
C ARG A 173 -10.44 12.12 -3.93
N ILE A 174 -10.44 12.92 -4.98
CA ILE A 174 -11.02 12.58 -6.28
C ILE A 174 -9.88 12.19 -7.20
N ILE A 175 -10.03 11.06 -7.92
CA ILE A 175 -9.06 10.58 -8.89
C ILE A 175 -9.79 10.40 -10.22
N PRO A 176 -9.37 11.07 -11.30
CA PRO A 176 -9.91 10.80 -12.62
C PRO A 176 -9.65 9.36 -13.03
N ILE A 177 -10.53 8.80 -13.84
CA ILE A 177 -10.41 7.44 -14.38
C ILE A 177 -10.76 7.46 -15.86
N GLY A 178 -9.89 6.89 -16.69
CA GLY A 178 -10.03 6.91 -18.15
C GLY A 178 -11.19 6.06 -18.65
N GLU A 179 -11.60 6.34 -19.88
CA GLU A 179 -12.77 5.73 -20.52
C GLU A 179 -12.66 4.20 -20.60
N TYR A 180 -11.48 3.64 -20.87
CA TYR A 180 -11.27 2.19 -20.91
C TYR A 180 -11.54 1.53 -19.56
N ALA A 181 -10.97 2.06 -18.49
CA ALA A 181 -11.21 1.52 -17.17
C ALA A 181 -12.66 1.67 -16.72
N LEU A 182 -13.32 2.80 -17.08
CA LEU A 182 -14.76 3.00 -16.85
C LEU A 182 -15.60 2.00 -17.64
N TYR A 183 -15.25 1.74 -18.90
CA TYR A 183 -15.93 0.74 -19.74
C TYR A 183 -15.90 -0.65 -19.10
N TYR A 184 -14.70 -1.14 -18.72
CA TYR A 184 -14.59 -2.44 -18.06
C TYR A 184 -15.30 -2.46 -16.72
N LEU A 185 -15.20 -1.40 -15.93
CA LEU A 185 -15.84 -1.30 -14.63
C LEU A 185 -17.37 -1.33 -14.73
N LYS A 186 -17.95 -0.60 -15.69
CA LYS A 186 -19.38 -0.58 -15.96
C LYS A 186 -19.88 -1.96 -16.40
N ASN A 187 -19.18 -2.59 -17.35
CA ASN A 187 -19.54 -3.92 -17.84
C ASN A 187 -19.42 -4.98 -16.73
N TYR A 188 -18.34 -4.96 -15.95
CA TYR A 188 -18.20 -5.87 -14.82
C TYR A 188 -19.36 -5.74 -13.82
N ILE A 189 -19.73 -4.52 -13.46
CA ILE A 189 -20.82 -4.26 -12.50
C ILE A 189 -22.16 -4.73 -13.07
N GLN A 190 -22.46 -4.41 -14.32
CA GLN A 190 -23.75 -4.66 -14.95
C GLN A 190 -23.95 -6.12 -15.38
N HIS A 191 -22.90 -6.81 -15.81
CA HIS A 191 -23.02 -8.13 -16.45
C HIS A 191 -22.45 -9.27 -15.60
N ILE A 192 -21.60 -9.00 -14.61
CA ILE A 192 -20.97 -10.06 -13.80
C ILE A 192 -21.32 -9.88 -12.33
N ARG A 193 -20.99 -8.70 -11.76
CA ARG A 193 -21.16 -8.46 -10.33
C ARG A 193 -22.62 -8.56 -9.85
N LYS A 194 -23.56 -8.07 -10.62
CA LYS A 194 -24.99 -8.12 -10.23
C LYS A 194 -25.54 -9.53 -10.04
N PHE A 195 -24.92 -10.53 -10.67
CA PHE A 195 -25.29 -11.94 -10.52
C PHE A 195 -24.48 -12.68 -9.46
N ASN A 196 -23.57 -11.98 -8.78
CA ASN A 196 -22.77 -12.56 -7.73
C ASN A 196 -23.58 -12.73 -6.43
N PRO A 197 -23.41 -13.80 -5.65
CA PRO A 197 -24.11 -13.98 -4.36
C PRO A 197 -24.00 -12.78 -3.41
N GLY A 198 -22.88 -12.06 -3.45
CA GLY A 198 -22.65 -10.85 -2.65
C GLY A 198 -23.14 -9.54 -3.29
N PHE A 199 -24.05 -9.58 -4.28
CA PHE A 199 -24.47 -8.37 -5.02
C PHE A 199 -25.03 -7.24 -4.14
N LYS A 200 -25.56 -7.56 -2.95
CA LYS A 200 -26.08 -6.60 -1.98
C LYS A 200 -24.98 -5.82 -1.23
N THR A 201 -23.75 -6.30 -1.20
CA THR A 201 -22.65 -5.54 -0.58
C THR A 201 -22.34 -4.29 -1.39
N LYS A 202 -21.81 -3.25 -0.75
CA LYS A 202 -21.38 -2.02 -1.44
C LYS A 202 -20.05 -2.21 -2.19
N ILE A 203 -19.24 -3.21 -1.81
CA ILE A 203 -17.90 -3.45 -2.39
C ILE A 203 -18.01 -3.83 -3.86
N VAL A 204 -17.17 -3.25 -4.69
CA VAL A 204 -17.15 -3.47 -6.15
C VAL A 204 -16.64 -4.87 -6.50
N PHE A 205 -15.45 -5.22 -6.05
CA PHE A 205 -14.77 -6.45 -6.46
C PHE A 205 -14.98 -7.59 -5.47
N LEU A 206 -15.64 -8.64 -5.96
CA LEU A 206 -16.04 -9.80 -5.15
C LEU A 206 -15.42 -11.09 -5.68
N ASN A 207 -15.19 -12.03 -4.76
CA ASN A 207 -14.85 -13.40 -5.12
C ASN A 207 -16.10 -14.19 -5.58
N ARG A 208 -15.95 -15.46 -5.92
CA ARG A 208 -17.04 -16.31 -6.38
C ARG A 208 -18.13 -16.50 -5.32
N GLU A 209 -17.77 -16.51 -4.06
CA GLU A 209 -18.64 -16.68 -2.91
C GLU A 209 -19.34 -15.36 -2.48
N GLY A 210 -19.06 -14.25 -3.13
CA GLY A 210 -19.64 -12.94 -2.84
C GLY A 210 -18.93 -12.15 -1.75
N ASN A 211 -17.75 -12.57 -1.33
CA ASN A 211 -16.93 -11.87 -0.35
C ASN A 211 -15.92 -10.92 -1.02
N PRO A 212 -15.47 -9.87 -0.33
CA PRO A 212 -14.38 -9.03 -0.81
C PRO A 212 -13.11 -9.86 -1.08
N LEU A 213 -12.36 -9.45 -2.11
CA LEU A 213 -11.09 -10.10 -2.46
C LEU A 213 -9.98 -9.78 -1.47
N SER A 214 -9.08 -10.72 -1.23
CA SER A 214 -7.90 -10.50 -0.39
C SER A 214 -6.74 -9.85 -1.16
N ARG A 215 -5.86 -9.16 -0.44
CA ARG A 215 -4.60 -8.64 -1.02
C ARG A 215 -3.75 -9.76 -1.61
N GLN A 216 -3.66 -10.90 -0.92
CA GLN A 216 -2.90 -12.07 -1.36
C GLN A 216 -3.41 -12.60 -2.70
N TYR A 217 -4.75 -12.66 -2.88
CA TYR A 217 -5.34 -13.01 -4.15
C TYR A 217 -4.84 -12.09 -5.26
N PHE A 218 -4.95 -10.77 -5.08
CA PHE A 218 -4.57 -9.81 -6.10
C PHE A 218 -3.06 -9.86 -6.42
N PHE A 219 -2.20 -10.00 -5.40
CA PHE A 219 -0.76 -10.18 -5.60
C PHE A 219 -0.44 -11.44 -6.41
N LYS A 220 -1.13 -12.56 -6.13
CA LYS A 220 -0.94 -13.80 -6.89
C LYS A 220 -1.43 -13.65 -8.32
N SER A 221 -2.59 -13.04 -8.52
CA SER A 221 -3.20 -12.85 -9.84
C SER A 221 -2.32 -11.97 -10.74
N ILE A 222 -1.83 -10.83 -10.25
CA ILE A 222 -0.98 -9.93 -11.05
C ILE A 222 0.30 -10.63 -11.52
N LYS A 223 0.95 -11.42 -10.65
CA LYS A 223 2.13 -12.21 -11.03
C LYS A 223 1.83 -13.26 -12.09
N GLN A 224 0.70 -13.96 -11.96
CA GLN A 224 0.27 -14.96 -12.93
C GLN A 224 0.02 -14.33 -14.31
N TYR A 225 -0.66 -13.18 -14.36
CA TYR A 225 -0.92 -12.47 -15.61
C TYR A 225 0.34 -11.86 -16.21
N ALA A 226 1.24 -11.33 -15.41
CA ALA A 226 2.54 -10.83 -15.87
C ALA A 226 3.39 -11.95 -16.49
N THR A 227 3.44 -13.13 -15.86
CA THR A 227 4.13 -14.30 -16.44
C THR A 227 3.51 -14.68 -17.79
N ARG A 228 2.17 -14.68 -17.90
CA ARG A 228 1.46 -14.97 -19.16
C ARG A 228 1.75 -13.94 -20.25
N ALA A 229 1.92 -12.68 -19.87
CA ALA A 229 2.28 -11.59 -20.77
C ALA A 229 3.79 -11.53 -21.11
N GLY A 230 4.60 -12.46 -20.62
CA GLY A 230 6.05 -12.49 -20.87
C GLY A 230 6.86 -11.42 -20.11
N ILE A 231 6.27 -10.78 -19.10
CA ILE A 231 6.93 -9.75 -18.29
C ILE A 231 7.92 -10.43 -17.34
N THR A 232 9.19 -10.03 -17.42
CA THR A 232 10.29 -10.67 -16.69
C THR A 232 10.62 -9.99 -15.36
N ILE A 233 10.26 -8.72 -15.20
CA ILE A 233 10.50 -7.99 -13.96
C ILE A 233 9.56 -8.45 -12.83
N ASP A 234 10.00 -8.35 -11.57
CA ASP A 234 9.12 -8.68 -10.42
C ASP A 234 8.02 -7.62 -10.29
N ILE A 235 6.82 -8.01 -10.68
CA ILE A 235 5.65 -7.15 -10.67
C ILE A 235 4.85 -7.29 -9.39
N SER A 236 4.32 -6.16 -8.94
CA SER A 236 3.45 -6.04 -7.78
C SER A 236 2.41 -4.93 -8.00
N PRO A 237 1.37 -4.83 -7.16
CA PRO A 237 0.47 -3.67 -7.21
C PRO A 237 1.19 -2.33 -7.07
N HIS A 238 2.29 -2.29 -6.31
CA HIS A 238 3.13 -1.08 -6.20
C HIS A 238 3.86 -0.76 -7.51
N THR A 239 4.28 -1.78 -8.25
CA THR A 239 4.90 -1.61 -9.58
C THR A 239 3.93 -0.93 -10.53
N LEU A 240 2.66 -1.42 -10.65
CA LEU A 240 1.64 -0.79 -11.49
C LEU A 240 1.36 0.67 -11.11
N ARG A 241 1.20 0.92 -9.81
CA ARG A 241 0.98 2.28 -9.32
C ARG A 241 2.18 3.19 -9.60
N HIS A 242 3.39 2.66 -9.49
CA HIS A 242 4.61 3.41 -9.78
C HIS A 242 4.74 3.70 -11.29
N SER A 243 4.42 2.71 -12.14
CA SER A 243 4.37 2.89 -13.59
C SER A 243 3.35 3.96 -13.99
N PHE A 244 2.14 3.94 -13.42
CA PHE A 244 1.15 5.00 -13.60
C PHE A 244 1.72 6.39 -13.27
N ALA A 245 2.37 6.53 -12.10
CA ALA A 245 2.94 7.82 -11.69
C ALA A 245 4.05 8.29 -12.62
N THR A 246 4.94 7.38 -13.03
CA THR A 246 6.05 7.67 -13.93
C THR A 246 5.54 8.08 -15.31
N HIS A 247 4.61 7.32 -15.89
CA HIS A 247 4.04 7.62 -17.20
C HIS A 247 3.27 8.95 -17.22
N LEU A 248 2.54 9.28 -16.15
CA LEU A 248 1.92 10.60 -16.03
C LEU A 248 2.95 11.73 -16.05
N LEU A 249 4.05 11.59 -15.32
CA LEU A 249 5.13 12.59 -15.29
C LEU A 249 5.82 12.72 -16.65
N GLU A 250 6.10 11.62 -17.33
CA GLU A 250 6.67 11.57 -18.68
C GLU A 250 5.74 12.24 -19.71
N ASN A 251 4.43 12.16 -19.53
CA ASN A 251 3.43 12.84 -20.32
C ASN A 251 3.11 14.29 -19.86
N GLY A 252 3.98 14.88 -19.02
CA GLY A 252 3.94 16.29 -18.67
C GLY A 252 3.06 16.67 -17.49
N ALA A 253 2.54 15.70 -16.72
CA ALA A 253 1.86 16.01 -15.48
C ALA A 253 2.82 16.60 -14.43
N ASN A 254 2.35 17.56 -13.65
CA ASN A 254 3.13 18.15 -12.57
C ASN A 254 3.29 17.16 -11.41
N LEU A 255 4.52 17.06 -10.87
CA LEU A 255 4.82 16.17 -9.74
C LEU A 255 3.89 16.37 -8.55
N LYS A 256 3.52 17.63 -8.23
CA LYS A 256 2.62 17.93 -7.12
C LYS A 256 1.22 17.37 -7.36
N GLU A 257 0.71 17.49 -8.58
CA GLU A 257 -0.59 16.97 -8.98
C GLU A 257 -0.62 15.43 -8.88
N VAL A 258 0.42 14.76 -9.38
CA VAL A 258 0.57 13.31 -9.26
C VAL A 258 0.64 12.87 -7.80
N GLN A 259 1.36 13.60 -6.95
CA GLN A 259 1.43 13.32 -5.51
C GLN A 259 0.08 13.48 -4.82
N GLU A 260 -0.72 14.49 -5.18
CA GLU A 260 -2.07 14.72 -4.67
C GLU A 260 -3.02 13.58 -5.08
N MET A 261 -3.02 13.18 -6.37
CA MET A 261 -3.80 12.03 -6.86
C MET A 261 -3.45 10.75 -6.12
N LEU A 262 -2.16 10.52 -5.87
CA LEU A 262 -1.68 9.33 -5.17
C LEU A 262 -1.92 9.40 -3.65
N GLY A 263 -2.24 10.55 -3.07
CA GLY A 263 -2.48 10.71 -1.63
C GLY A 263 -1.21 10.51 -0.82
N HIS A 264 -0.12 11.19 -1.16
CA HIS A 264 1.12 11.23 -0.39
C HIS A 264 0.97 12.21 0.76
N SER A 265 1.06 11.72 2.00
CA SER A 265 0.73 12.43 3.24
C SER A 265 1.76 13.47 3.72
N LYS A 266 2.79 13.79 2.97
CA LYS A 266 3.89 14.68 3.41
C LYS A 266 3.79 16.13 2.94
N ILE A 267 2.70 16.54 2.31
CA ILE A 267 2.47 17.96 2.03
C ILE A 267 1.18 18.36 2.73
N GLU A 268 1.35 19.10 3.83
CA GLU A 268 0.29 19.85 4.47
C GLU A 268 -0.21 20.92 3.50
N THR A 269 -1.22 20.59 2.73
CA THR A 269 -2.16 21.60 2.22
C THR A 269 -3.46 20.91 1.82
N THR A 270 -4.45 21.03 2.70
CA THR A 270 -5.85 20.93 2.32
C THR A 270 -6.16 22.18 1.49
N GLN A 271 -5.65 22.26 0.28
CA GLN A 271 -6.17 23.21 -0.70
C GLN A 271 -7.24 22.49 -1.48
N ILE A 272 -8.44 23.03 -1.30
CA ILE A 272 -9.65 22.77 -2.08
C ILE A 272 -9.24 22.70 -3.55
N TYR A 273 -9.56 21.58 -4.21
CA TYR A 273 -9.44 21.46 -5.66
C TYR A 273 -10.14 22.66 -6.30
N THR A 274 -9.39 23.68 -6.72
CA THR A 274 -9.92 24.74 -7.53
C THR A 274 -10.17 24.17 -8.92
N HIS A 275 -11.24 24.62 -9.60
CA HIS A 275 -11.59 24.19 -10.96
C HIS A 275 -10.43 24.26 -11.97
N VAL A 276 -9.39 25.03 -11.68
CA VAL A 276 -8.21 25.21 -12.55
C VAL A 276 -7.21 24.07 -12.42
N SER A 277 -6.98 23.56 -11.19
CA SER A 277 -6.06 22.42 -10.98
C SER A 277 -6.66 21.14 -11.56
N THR A 278 -7.95 20.94 -11.41
CA THR A 278 -8.66 19.77 -11.96
C THR A 278 -8.58 19.71 -13.49
N LYS A 279 -8.72 20.84 -14.20
CA LYS A 279 -8.61 20.88 -15.67
C LYS A 279 -7.21 20.49 -16.18
N ARG A 280 -6.15 20.93 -15.52
CA ARG A 280 -4.76 20.58 -15.92
C ARG A 280 -4.47 19.10 -15.67
N ILE A 281 -4.88 18.57 -14.52
CA ILE A 281 -4.77 17.14 -14.21
C ILE A 281 -5.52 16.32 -15.26
N LEU A 282 -6.76 16.70 -15.60
CA LEU A 282 -7.55 16.03 -16.62
C LEU A 282 -6.87 16.09 -17.98
N SER A 283 -6.32 17.24 -18.41
CA SER A 283 -5.67 17.34 -19.71
C SER A 283 -4.39 16.50 -19.83
N ALA A 284 -3.55 16.45 -18.79
CA ALA A 284 -2.37 15.60 -18.75
C ALA A 284 -2.78 14.11 -18.67
N TYR A 285 -3.84 13.81 -17.91
CA TYR A 285 -4.41 12.49 -17.81
C TYR A 285 -5.02 12.03 -19.14
N ASP A 286 -5.80 12.87 -19.80
CA ASP A 286 -6.41 12.57 -21.12
C ASP A 286 -5.34 12.38 -22.21
N ALA A 287 -4.25 13.15 -22.18
CA ALA A 287 -3.12 12.97 -23.08
C ALA A 287 -2.44 11.60 -22.87
N PHE A 288 -2.30 11.18 -21.62
CA PHE A 288 -1.74 9.88 -21.23
C PHE A 288 -2.66 8.72 -21.58
N MET A 289 -3.98 8.86 -21.37
CA MET A 289 -4.96 7.77 -21.55
C MET A 289 -5.48 7.63 -22.99
N LYS A 290 -5.09 8.51 -23.93
CA LYS A 290 -5.31 8.33 -25.37
C LYS A 290 -4.34 7.28 -25.89
N ARG A 291 -4.69 6.02 -25.64
CA ARG A 291 -4.08 4.85 -26.26
C ARG A 291 -4.60 4.62 -27.67
#